data_21a886a32fc8fc21d588c935e8f356c5
#
_entry.id   21a886a32fc8fc21d588c935e8f356c5
#
_cell.length_a   1.000
_cell.length_b   1.000
_cell.length_c   1.000
_cell.angle_alpha   90.00
_cell.angle_beta   90.00
_cell.angle_gamma   90.00
#
_symmetry.space_group_name_H-M   'P 1'
#
loop_
_entity.id
_entity.type
_entity.pdbx_description
1 polymer ?
#
loop_
_entity_poly.entity_id
_entity_poly.type
_entity_poly.pdbx_seq_one_letter_code
_entity_poly.pdbx_strand_id
1 'polypeptide(L)'
;MSKNKVDFSKGIYDARQLGTPRMLLLGFQHMFAMFGATVLVPLITGLDIATTLLMAGLGTLLFHVFTKFKVPAFLGSSFAFLGGYATVAPKLPDANGELTIANTEMLPYACVGVACAGLLYLVLATIIKIIGINKVMRFFPPVVTGPIIVAIGLGLAPTAISNCKNNWWLALIALGIVIVVNVFGKGMAKIIPILIGILGAYAVAGIVGNGFGVESFAIDFSSVKEAAWVGLPIHWSSTVFGGVHDTGKAVTAIIAIMPIALATMMEHVGDIAAISATVGHNYINDPGLNRTLLGDGLATTMAGLLGGPANTTYGENTGVLALSKICLLYTSPSPRDVEES
;
A
#
# COMPACT_ATOMS: atom_id res chain seq x y z
N MET A 1 20.06 26.45 27.09
CA MET A 1 19.09 25.41 26.70
C MET A 1 19.86 24.19 26.25
N SER A 2 19.97 23.18 27.10
CA SER A 2 20.64 21.90 26.77
C SER A 2 19.88 21.23 25.64
N LYS A 3 20.54 21.01 24.50
CA LYS A 3 20.01 20.11 23.46
C LYS A 3 20.03 18.69 24.05
N ASN A 4 18.90 18.22 24.57
CA ASN A 4 18.76 16.82 24.93
C ASN A 4 19.12 15.99 23.69
N LYS A 5 20.24 15.28 23.75
CA LYS A 5 20.62 14.33 22.72
C LYS A 5 19.57 13.23 22.72
N VAL A 6 18.80 13.14 21.63
CA VAL A 6 17.84 12.06 21.42
C VAL A 6 18.60 10.73 21.47
N ASP A 7 18.22 9.86 22.38
CA ASP A 7 18.80 8.51 22.49
C ASP A 7 18.16 7.57 21.47
N PHE A 8 18.85 7.37 20.35
CA PHE A 8 18.41 6.46 19.29
C PHE A 8 18.45 4.96 19.68
N SER A 9 18.92 4.62 20.88
CA SER A 9 18.86 3.23 21.37
C SER A 9 17.45 2.87 21.83
N LYS A 10 16.67 3.86 22.27
CA LYS A 10 15.27 3.74 22.68
C LYS A 10 14.36 4.15 21.51
N GLY A 11 13.16 3.57 21.42
CA GLY A 11 12.17 3.98 20.43
C GLY A 11 11.79 5.45 20.61
N ILE A 12 11.64 6.18 19.50
CA ILE A 12 11.24 7.59 19.53
C ILE A 12 9.72 7.65 19.37
N TYR A 13 9.03 7.96 20.44
CA TYR A 13 7.56 8.02 20.49
C TYR A 13 7.00 9.42 20.18
N ASP A 14 7.85 10.44 20.20
CA ASP A 14 7.50 11.81 19.78
C ASP A 14 8.52 12.32 18.75
N ALA A 15 8.13 12.33 17.49
CA ALA A 15 8.97 12.78 16.38
C ALA A 15 9.38 14.25 16.47
N ARG A 16 8.66 15.09 17.27
CA ARG A 16 9.00 16.51 17.47
C ARG A 16 10.34 16.68 18.18
N GLN A 17 10.77 15.70 18.98
CA GLN A 17 12.08 15.70 19.63
C GLN A 17 13.24 15.72 18.63
N LEU A 18 13.01 15.28 17.40
CA LEU A 18 14.01 15.26 16.34
C LEU A 18 14.23 16.62 15.67
N GLY A 19 13.29 17.55 15.86
CA GLY A 19 13.23 18.80 15.11
C GLY A 19 12.65 18.64 13.71
N THR A 20 12.06 19.71 13.20
CA THR A 20 11.30 19.73 11.93
C THR A 20 12.07 19.15 10.72
N PRO A 21 13.36 19.49 10.47
CA PRO A 21 14.05 19.00 9.28
C PRO A 21 14.22 17.47 9.28
N ARG A 22 14.57 16.88 10.43
CA ARG A 22 14.72 15.41 10.54
C ARG A 22 13.38 14.70 10.46
N MET A 23 12.35 15.25 11.09
CA MET A 23 11.00 14.71 11.03
C MET A 23 10.49 14.69 9.59
N LEU A 24 10.67 15.77 8.81
CA LEU A 24 10.29 15.81 7.40
C LEU A 24 11.09 14.81 6.54
N LEU A 25 12.40 14.71 6.78
CA LEU A 25 13.24 13.74 6.06
C LEU A 25 12.77 12.29 6.28
N LEU A 26 12.39 11.96 7.52
CA LEU A 26 11.92 10.63 7.87
C LEU A 26 10.50 10.37 7.35
N GLY A 27 9.62 11.37 7.38
CA GLY A 27 8.31 11.29 6.73
C GLY A 27 8.44 11.05 5.22
N PHE A 28 9.35 11.77 4.57
CA PHE A 28 9.69 11.57 3.16
C PHE A 28 10.19 10.15 2.89
N GLN A 29 11.01 9.60 3.77
CA GLN A 29 11.52 8.24 3.72
C GLN A 29 10.40 7.19 3.77
N HIS A 30 9.42 7.35 4.66
CA HIS A 30 8.24 6.50 4.73
C HIS A 30 7.39 6.58 3.46
N MET A 31 7.25 7.77 2.89
CA MET A 31 6.55 7.96 1.63
C MET A 31 7.22 7.19 0.47
N PHE A 32 8.55 7.23 0.37
CA PHE A 32 9.26 6.49 -0.67
C PHE A 32 9.23 4.97 -0.46
N ALA A 33 9.19 4.49 0.78
CA ALA A 33 9.09 3.06 1.05
C ALA A 33 7.79 2.45 0.50
N MET A 34 6.69 3.18 0.58
CA MET A 34 5.38 2.72 0.09
C MET A 34 5.13 3.05 -1.39
N PHE A 35 5.84 4.03 -1.96
CA PHE A 35 5.54 4.58 -3.29
C PHE A 35 5.54 3.51 -4.38
N GLY A 36 6.60 2.69 -4.44
CA GLY A 36 6.74 1.67 -5.48
C GLY A 36 5.60 0.66 -5.48
N ALA A 37 5.26 0.14 -4.31
CA ALA A 37 4.16 -0.80 -4.14
C ALA A 37 2.80 -0.15 -4.46
N THR A 38 2.57 1.07 -3.98
CA THR A 38 1.30 1.79 -4.20
C THR A 38 1.04 2.07 -5.68
N VAL A 39 2.07 2.44 -6.45
CA VAL A 39 1.94 2.74 -7.89
C VAL A 39 1.84 1.47 -8.74
N LEU A 40 2.39 0.34 -8.29
CA LEU A 40 2.39 -0.90 -9.06
C LEU A 40 0.98 -1.47 -9.28
N VAL A 41 0.09 -1.37 -8.30
CA VAL A 41 -1.29 -1.88 -8.42
C VAL A 41 -2.06 -1.19 -9.54
N PRO A 42 -2.14 0.17 -9.60
CA PRO A 42 -2.82 0.84 -10.71
C PRO A 42 -2.15 0.56 -12.08
N LEU A 43 -0.83 0.44 -12.16
CA LEU A 43 -0.13 0.04 -13.40
C LEU A 43 -0.57 -1.34 -13.90
N ILE A 44 -0.78 -2.29 -13.00
CA ILE A 44 -1.23 -3.65 -13.35
C ILE A 44 -2.71 -3.65 -13.72
N THR A 45 -3.56 -2.97 -12.95
CA THR A 45 -5.01 -3.02 -13.10
C THR A 45 -5.56 -2.06 -14.15
N GLY A 46 -4.83 -0.97 -14.43
CA GLY A 46 -5.29 0.14 -15.28
C GLY A 46 -6.11 1.20 -14.53
N LEU A 47 -6.14 1.16 -13.19
CA LEU A 47 -6.68 2.24 -12.37
C LEU A 47 -5.81 3.50 -12.50
N ASP A 48 -6.39 4.65 -12.16
CA ASP A 48 -5.67 5.92 -12.18
C ASP A 48 -4.66 6.02 -11.02
N ILE A 49 -3.41 6.36 -11.35
CA ILE A 49 -2.30 6.44 -10.39
C ILE A 49 -2.51 7.62 -9.43
N ALA A 50 -2.99 8.76 -9.93
CA ALA A 50 -3.16 9.96 -9.11
C ALA A 50 -4.29 9.76 -8.10
N THR A 51 -5.40 9.14 -8.52
CA THR A 51 -6.49 8.69 -7.63
C THR A 51 -5.97 7.73 -6.58
N THR A 52 -5.16 6.75 -6.97
CA THR A 52 -4.58 5.75 -6.06
C THR A 52 -3.72 6.39 -4.98
N LEU A 53 -2.82 7.30 -5.35
CA LEU A 53 -1.96 8.02 -4.39
C LEU A 53 -2.78 8.91 -3.45
N LEU A 54 -3.81 9.58 -3.97
CA LEU A 54 -4.72 10.38 -3.16
C LEU A 54 -5.46 9.50 -2.14
N MET A 55 -5.98 8.34 -2.58
CA MET A 55 -6.71 7.43 -1.69
C MET A 55 -5.79 6.77 -0.66
N ALA A 56 -4.55 6.47 -1.00
CA ALA A 56 -3.55 5.99 -0.05
C ALA A 56 -3.27 7.04 1.05
N GLY A 57 -3.10 8.31 0.65
CA GLY A 57 -2.89 9.41 1.60
C GLY A 57 -4.11 9.68 2.49
N LEU A 58 -5.28 9.85 1.89
CA LEU A 58 -6.53 10.08 2.64
C LEU A 58 -6.90 8.86 3.50
N GLY A 59 -6.71 7.64 2.98
CA GLY A 59 -6.93 6.41 3.72
C GLY A 59 -6.03 6.30 4.94
N THR A 60 -4.75 6.65 4.81
CA THR A 60 -3.80 6.69 5.93
C THR A 60 -4.23 7.72 6.99
N LEU A 61 -4.63 8.93 6.57
CA LEU A 61 -5.14 9.95 7.51
C LEU A 61 -6.39 9.47 8.23
N LEU A 62 -7.33 8.88 7.50
CA LEU A 62 -8.56 8.32 8.06
C LEU A 62 -8.25 7.22 9.08
N PHE A 63 -7.34 6.30 8.75
CA PHE A 63 -6.86 5.27 9.65
C PHE A 63 -6.30 5.85 10.95
N HIS A 64 -5.47 6.89 10.86
CA HIS A 64 -4.91 7.54 12.04
C HIS A 64 -5.99 8.19 12.94
N VAL A 65 -7.03 8.79 12.36
CA VAL A 65 -8.16 9.33 13.12
C VAL A 65 -8.86 8.21 13.93
N PHE A 66 -9.16 7.07 13.29
CA PHE A 66 -9.82 5.96 13.97
C PHE A 66 -8.94 5.25 15.01
N THR A 67 -7.64 5.19 14.76
CA THR A 67 -6.65 4.63 15.70
C THR A 67 -6.18 5.63 16.76
N LYS A 68 -6.80 6.82 16.80
CA LYS A 68 -6.43 7.92 17.73
C LYS A 68 -4.97 8.34 17.60
N PHE A 69 -4.40 8.27 16.40
CA PHE A 69 -3.01 8.56 16.11
C PHE A 69 -1.99 7.73 16.92
N LYS A 70 -2.39 6.54 17.39
CA LYS A 70 -1.51 5.67 18.20
C LYS A 70 -0.69 4.70 17.33
N VAL A 71 -1.25 4.21 16.22
CA VAL A 71 -0.63 3.15 15.41
C VAL A 71 0.17 3.75 14.27
N PRO A 72 1.49 3.53 14.20
CA PRO A 72 2.35 4.08 13.14
C PRO A 72 2.30 3.22 11.88
N ALA A 73 1.11 3.04 11.30
CA ALA A 73 0.92 2.32 10.06
C ALA A 73 0.63 3.28 8.90
N PHE A 74 1.06 2.90 7.71
CA PHE A 74 0.72 3.55 6.46
C PHE A 74 -0.14 2.59 5.64
N LEU A 75 -1.13 3.15 4.95
CA LEU A 75 -2.00 2.41 4.06
C LEU A 75 -1.63 2.72 2.61
N GLY A 76 -1.71 1.70 1.77
CA GLY A 76 -1.52 1.83 0.35
C GLY A 76 -2.28 0.75 -0.40
N SER A 77 -2.08 0.65 -1.71
CA SER A 77 -2.85 -0.25 -2.56
C SER A 77 -2.56 -1.73 -2.27
N SER A 78 -3.61 -2.51 -2.07
CA SER A 78 -3.52 -3.94 -1.75
C SER A 78 -3.28 -4.81 -2.98
N PHE A 79 -2.23 -5.63 -2.94
CA PHE A 79 -1.94 -6.63 -3.98
C PHE A 79 -2.91 -7.81 -3.96
N ALA A 80 -3.52 -8.12 -2.83
CA ALA A 80 -4.42 -9.25 -2.68
C ALA A 80 -5.63 -9.16 -3.63
N PHE A 81 -6.07 -7.96 -3.96
CA PHE A 81 -7.21 -7.73 -4.84
C PHE A 81 -6.90 -7.81 -6.34
N LEU A 82 -5.62 -7.95 -6.75
CA LEU A 82 -5.25 -8.01 -8.18
C LEU A 82 -5.98 -9.12 -8.93
N GLY A 83 -6.11 -10.30 -8.33
CA GLY A 83 -6.90 -11.41 -8.91
C GLY A 83 -8.37 -11.06 -9.11
N GLY A 84 -8.96 -10.33 -8.17
CA GLY A 84 -10.33 -9.84 -8.25
C GLY A 84 -10.50 -8.84 -9.40
N TYR A 85 -9.57 -7.88 -9.54
CA TYR A 85 -9.56 -6.95 -10.67
C TYR A 85 -9.42 -7.69 -12.00
N ALA A 86 -8.50 -8.66 -12.12
CA ALA A 86 -8.32 -9.45 -13.33
C ALA A 86 -9.56 -10.27 -13.68
N THR A 87 -10.36 -10.70 -12.70
CA THR A 87 -11.59 -11.47 -12.92
C THR A 87 -12.74 -10.56 -13.38
N VAL A 88 -12.92 -9.39 -12.76
CA VAL A 88 -14.05 -8.49 -13.02
C VAL A 88 -13.77 -7.57 -14.20
N ALA A 89 -12.55 -7.06 -14.31
CA ALA A 89 -12.12 -6.13 -15.34
C ALA A 89 -10.88 -6.66 -16.06
N PRO A 90 -10.98 -7.80 -16.79
CA PRO A 90 -9.86 -8.35 -17.53
C PRO A 90 -9.37 -7.34 -18.57
N LYS A 91 -8.05 -7.26 -18.77
CA LYS A 91 -7.47 -6.43 -19.82
C LYS A 91 -7.98 -6.82 -21.19
N LEU A 92 -8.17 -5.83 -22.04
CA LEU A 92 -8.60 -5.99 -23.42
C LEU A 92 -7.38 -6.19 -24.34
N PRO A 93 -7.55 -6.92 -25.46
CA PRO A 93 -6.48 -7.10 -26.43
C PRO A 93 -6.16 -5.79 -27.16
N ASP A 94 -4.89 -5.56 -27.38
CA ASP A 94 -4.41 -4.48 -28.26
C ASP A 94 -4.44 -4.90 -29.74
N ALA A 95 -3.90 -4.04 -30.62
CA ALA A 95 -3.82 -4.30 -32.06
C ALA A 95 -3.01 -5.56 -32.43
N ASN A 96 -2.14 -6.02 -31.52
CA ASN A 96 -1.32 -7.22 -31.69
C ASN A 96 -1.95 -8.47 -31.05
N GLY A 97 -3.12 -8.33 -30.39
CA GLY A 97 -3.80 -9.39 -29.68
C GLY A 97 -3.27 -9.64 -28.26
N GLU A 98 -2.38 -8.79 -27.75
CA GLU A 98 -1.88 -8.86 -26.37
C GLU A 98 -2.84 -8.15 -25.40
N LEU A 99 -3.07 -8.74 -24.21
CA LEU A 99 -3.97 -8.21 -23.20
C LEU A 99 -3.30 -7.06 -22.42
N THR A 100 -3.21 -5.89 -23.03
CA THR A 100 -2.50 -4.73 -22.50
C THR A 100 -3.41 -3.56 -22.15
N ILE A 101 -4.57 -3.44 -22.83
CA ILE A 101 -5.47 -2.29 -22.68
C ILE A 101 -6.31 -2.42 -21.41
N ALA A 102 -6.34 -1.38 -20.59
CA ALA A 102 -7.18 -1.33 -19.40
C ALA A 102 -8.67 -1.34 -19.76
N ASN A 103 -9.46 -2.20 -19.10
CA ASN A 103 -10.91 -2.26 -19.27
C ASN A 103 -11.59 -1.19 -18.41
N THR A 104 -11.55 0.04 -18.88
CA THR A 104 -12.07 1.21 -18.14
C THR A 104 -13.58 1.14 -17.88
N GLU A 105 -14.34 0.40 -18.71
CA GLU A 105 -15.77 0.19 -18.50
C GLU A 105 -16.05 -0.69 -17.27
N MET A 106 -15.22 -1.72 -17.05
CA MET A 106 -15.43 -2.68 -15.98
C MET A 106 -14.71 -2.34 -14.67
N LEU A 107 -13.72 -1.45 -14.69
CA LEU A 107 -12.99 -1.04 -13.48
C LEU A 107 -13.89 -0.44 -12.40
N PRO A 108 -14.89 0.43 -12.68
CA PRO A 108 -15.81 0.94 -11.65
C PRO A 108 -16.60 -0.17 -10.96
N TYR A 109 -16.96 -1.25 -11.66
CA TYR A 109 -17.63 -2.41 -11.06
C TYR A 109 -16.69 -3.17 -10.12
N ALA A 110 -15.43 -3.34 -10.49
CA ALA A 110 -14.44 -3.91 -9.57
C ALA A 110 -14.29 -3.05 -8.31
N CYS A 111 -14.31 -1.73 -8.46
CA CYS A 111 -14.28 -0.78 -7.34
C CYS A 111 -15.51 -0.90 -6.41
N VAL A 112 -16.70 -1.24 -6.94
CA VAL A 112 -17.87 -1.60 -6.09
C VAL A 112 -17.55 -2.81 -5.22
N GLY A 113 -16.99 -3.87 -5.82
CA GLY A 113 -16.56 -5.07 -5.08
C GLY A 113 -15.59 -4.75 -3.96
N VAL A 114 -14.62 -3.87 -4.23
CA VAL A 114 -13.66 -3.36 -3.23
C VAL A 114 -14.34 -2.56 -2.13
N ALA A 115 -15.26 -1.67 -2.48
CA ALA A 115 -16.01 -0.90 -1.47
C ALA A 115 -16.81 -1.82 -0.54
N CYS A 116 -17.46 -2.84 -1.09
CA CYS A 116 -18.17 -3.85 -0.31
C CYS A 116 -17.21 -4.72 0.53
N ALA A 117 -16.01 -5.03 0.02
CA ALA A 117 -14.98 -5.71 0.78
C ALA A 117 -14.57 -4.89 2.02
N GLY A 118 -14.38 -3.56 1.88
CA GLY A 118 -14.13 -2.67 3.00
C GLY A 118 -15.24 -2.70 4.07
N LEU A 119 -16.52 -2.84 3.68
CA LEU A 119 -17.62 -2.96 4.62
C LEU A 119 -17.55 -4.25 5.47
N LEU A 120 -16.97 -5.34 4.95
CA LEU A 120 -16.75 -6.56 5.75
C LEU A 120 -15.79 -6.33 6.92
N TYR A 121 -14.80 -5.44 6.76
CA TYR A 121 -13.91 -5.05 7.86
C TYR A 121 -14.69 -4.39 9.00
N LEU A 122 -15.70 -3.58 8.67
CA LEU A 122 -16.55 -2.93 9.66
C LEU A 122 -17.37 -3.97 10.42
N VAL A 123 -17.86 -5.00 9.73
CA VAL A 123 -18.59 -6.12 10.35
C VAL A 123 -17.66 -6.85 11.33
N LEU A 124 -16.45 -7.23 10.91
CA LEU A 124 -15.47 -7.90 11.76
C LEU A 124 -15.05 -7.01 12.94
N ALA A 125 -14.79 -5.73 12.71
CA ALA A 125 -14.46 -4.77 13.77
C ALA A 125 -15.58 -4.70 14.82
N THR A 126 -16.83 -4.72 14.39
CA THR A 126 -18.02 -4.73 15.28
C THR A 126 -18.12 -6.04 16.06
N ILE A 127 -17.89 -7.18 15.39
CA ILE A 127 -17.86 -8.50 16.04
C ILE A 127 -16.78 -8.54 17.12
N ILE A 128 -15.57 -8.08 16.83
CA ILE A 128 -14.47 -7.99 17.81
C ILE A 128 -14.85 -7.13 19.01
N LYS A 129 -15.52 -6.00 18.77
CA LYS A 129 -15.98 -5.11 19.84
C LYS A 129 -17.01 -5.75 20.77
N ILE A 130 -17.89 -6.62 20.24
CA ILE A 130 -18.98 -7.25 20.99
C ILE A 130 -18.49 -8.52 21.69
N ILE A 131 -17.81 -9.41 20.97
CA ILE A 131 -17.47 -10.77 21.45
C ILE A 131 -16.11 -10.78 22.15
N GLY A 132 -15.27 -9.80 21.88
CA GLY A 132 -13.91 -9.68 22.39
C GLY A 132 -12.87 -10.32 21.45
N ILE A 133 -11.67 -9.74 21.48
CA ILE A 133 -10.58 -10.10 20.58
C ILE A 133 -10.13 -11.56 20.72
N ASN A 134 -10.04 -12.07 21.94
CA ASN A 134 -9.51 -13.42 22.21
C ASN A 134 -10.34 -14.53 21.55
N LYS A 135 -11.66 -14.34 21.43
CA LYS A 135 -12.52 -15.31 20.76
C LYS A 135 -12.33 -15.26 19.25
N VAL A 136 -12.23 -14.05 18.68
CA VAL A 136 -12.06 -13.86 17.25
C VAL A 136 -10.66 -14.32 16.79
N MET A 137 -9.59 -14.02 17.53
CA MET A 137 -8.24 -14.46 17.23
C MET A 137 -8.06 -16.00 17.24
N ARG A 138 -8.97 -16.73 17.85
CA ARG A 138 -9.00 -18.19 17.75
C ARG A 138 -9.33 -18.68 16.34
N PHE A 139 -10.07 -17.88 15.56
CA PHE A 139 -10.39 -18.16 14.15
C PHE A 139 -9.33 -17.63 13.19
N PHE A 140 -8.44 -16.73 13.65
CA PHE A 140 -7.37 -16.12 12.88
C PHE A 140 -5.98 -16.45 13.46
N PRO A 141 -5.60 -17.74 13.54
CA PRO A 141 -4.31 -18.11 14.11
C PRO A 141 -3.17 -17.69 13.17
N PRO A 142 -2.00 -17.29 13.71
CA PRO A 142 -0.83 -16.88 12.92
C PRO A 142 -0.36 -17.94 11.92
N VAL A 143 -0.62 -19.21 12.17
CA VAL A 143 -0.29 -20.32 11.25
C VAL A 143 -1.05 -20.24 9.93
N VAL A 144 -2.16 -19.54 9.87
CA VAL A 144 -2.96 -19.33 8.64
C VAL A 144 -2.50 -18.07 7.90
N THR A 145 -2.10 -17.03 8.61
CA THR A 145 -1.68 -15.74 8.03
C THR A 145 -0.45 -15.89 7.13
N GLY A 146 0.58 -16.62 7.58
CA GLY A 146 1.80 -16.85 6.81
C GLY A 146 1.55 -17.47 5.42
N PRO A 147 0.89 -18.65 5.35
CA PRO A 147 0.51 -19.26 4.08
C PRO A 147 -0.31 -18.39 3.14
N ILE A 148 -1.21 -17.55 3.67
CA ILE A 148 -2.01 -16.61 2.85
C ILE A 148 -1.10 -15.58 2.18
N ILE A 149 -0.16 -14.98 2.92
CA ILE A 149 0.81 -14.01 2.36
C ILE A 149 1.67 -14.67 1.28
N VAL A 150 2.14 -15.91 1.52
CA VAL A 150 2.89 -16.69 0.52
C VAL A 150 2.04 -16.94 -0.72
N ALA A 151 0.78 -17.32 -0.56
CA ALA A 151 -0.12 -17.58 -1.68
C ALA A 151 -0.38 -16.31 -2.53
N ILE A 152 -0.54 -15.14 -1.89
CA ILE A 152 -0.65 -13.85 -2.59
C ILE A 152 0.63 -13.58 -3.40
N GLY A 153 1.81 -13.73 -2.79
CA GLY A 153 3.09 -13.52 -3.48
C GLY A 153 3.29 -14.47 -4.66
N LEU A 154 2.99 -15.75 -4.50
CA LEU A 154 3.07 -16.74 -5.59
C LEU A 154 2.05 -16.47 -6.70
N GLY A 155 0.86 -15.98 -6.36
CA GLY A 155 -0.15 -15.58 -7.34
C GLY A 155 0.30 -14.41 -8.23
N LEU A 156 1.23 -13.57 -7.77
CA LEU A 156 1.80 -12.46 -8.53
C LEU A 156 2.99 -12.86 -9.43
N ALA A 157 3.58 -14.04 -9.20
CA ALA A 157 4.75 -14.48 -9.95
C ALA A 157 4.54 -14.54 -11.48
N PRO A 158 3.40 -15.04 -12.02
CA PRO A 158 3.13 -15.01 -13.45
C PRO A 158 3.14 -13.59 -14.04
N THR A 159 2.55 -12.62 -13.33
CA THR A 159 2.54 -11.20 -13.75
C THR A 159 3.95 -10.61 -13.75
N ALA A 160 4.77 -10.92 -12.76
CA ALA A 160 6.16 -10.48 -12.69
C ALA A 160 6.97 -11.04 -13.89
N ILE A 161 6.84 -12.33 -14.18
CA ILE A 161 7.50 -12.97 -15.34
C ILE A 161 7.03 -12.37 -16.66
N SER A 162 5.72 -12.12 -16.80
CA SER A 162 5.16 -11.49 -18.00
C SER A 162 5.76 -10.08 -18.21
N ASN A 163 5.87 -9.27 -17.16
CA ASN A 163 6.48 -7.95 -17.24
C ASN A 163 7.97 -8.01 -17.59
N CYS A 164 8.71 -9.01 -17.11
CA CYS A 164 10.12 -9.20 -17.44
C CYS A 164 10.35 -9.54 -18.93
N LYS A 165 9.37 -10.15 -19.62
CA LYS A 165 9.47 -10.49 -21.04
C LYS A 165 9.68 -9.28 -21.94
N ASN A 166 9.21 -8.10 -21.52
CA ASN A 166 9.39 -6.87 -22.30
C ASN A 166 10.88 -6.49 -22.44
N ASN A 167 11.67 -6.68 -21.36
CA ASN A 167 13.13 -6.51 -21.41
C ASN A 167 13.79 -7.25 -20.24
N TRP A 168 14.27 -8.47 -20.47
CA TRP A 168 14.93 -9.29 -19.45
C TRP A 168 16.21 -8.65 -18.89
N TRP A 169 16.97 -7.96 -19.72
CA TRP A 169 18.21 -7.32 -19.28
C TRP A 169 17.92 -6.21 -18.30
N LEU A 170 16.94 -5.37 -18.58
CA LEU A 170 16.51 -4.32 -17.69
C LEU A 170 15.97 -4.86 -16.38
N ALA A 171 15.17 -5.94 -16.44
CA ALA A 171 14.65 -6.62 -15.25
C ALA A 171 15.77 -7.18 -14.36
N LEU A 172 16.79 -7.82 -14.95
CA LEU A 172 17.95 -8.34 -14.21
C LEU A 172 18.82 -7.22 -13.62
N ILE A 173 18.99 -6.10 -14.33
CA ILE A 173 19.69 -4.93 -13.81
C ILE A 173 18.94 -4.35 -12.60
N ALA A 174 17.62 -4.16 -12.71
CA ALA A 174 16.79 -3.68 -11.61
C ALA A 174 16.91 -4.59 -10.37
N LEU A 175 16.75 -5.89 -10.57
CA LEU A 175 16.89 -6.89 -9.51
C LEU A 175 18.29 -6.88 -8.89
N GLY A 176 19.34 -6.80 -9.73
CA GLY A 176 20.72 -6.73 -9.28
C GLY A 176 20.97 -5.50 -8.41
N ILE A 177 20.48 -4.32 -8.81
CA ILE A 177 20.57 -3.10 -8.01
C ILE A 177 19.85 -3.26 -6.68
N VAL A 178 18.62 -3.79 -6.67
CA VAL A 178 17.87 -4.03 -5.43
C VAL A 178 18.64 -4.95 -4.48
N ILE A 179 19.20 -6.06 -4.98
CA ILE A 179 19.97 -7.00 -4.16
C ILE A 179 21.23 -6.33 -3.60
N VAL A 180 22.00 -5.64 -4.44
CA VAL A 180 23.24 -4.96 -4.02
C VAL A 180 22.94 -3.91 -2.96
N VAL A 181 21.91 -3.10 -3.16
CA VAL A 181 21.51 -2.06 -2.19
C VAL A 181 20.98 -2.67 -0.90
N ASN A 182 20.21 -3.76 -0.97
CA ASN A 182 19.71 -4.43 0.22
C ASN A 182 20.81 -5.08 1.06
N VAL A 183 21.81 -5.70 0.41
CA VAL A 183 22.92 -6.41 1.08
C VAL A 183 24.01 -5.45 1.58
N PHE A 184 24.44 -4.55 0.72
CA PHE A 184 25.60 -3.67 0.98
C PHE A 184 25.21 -2.24 1.36
N GLY A 185 23.95 -1.85 1.16
CA GLY A 185 23.46 -0.51 1.46
C GLY A 185 23.61 -0.15 2.94
N LYS A 186 23.90 1.12 3.21
CA LYS A 186 24.00 1.69 4.57
C LYS A 186 23.04 2.86 4.72
N GLY A 187 22.56 3.07 5.93
CA GLY A 187 21.67 4.20 6.25
C GLY A 187 20.40 4.21 5.41
N MET A 188 20.14 5.32 4.75
CA MET A 188 18.93 5.56 3.94
C MET A 188 18.78 4.55 2.78
N ALA A 189 19.87 4.24 2.08
CA ALA A 189 19.82 3.34 0.92
C ALA A 189 19.28 1.95 1.27
N LYS A 190 19.63 1.41 2.45
CA LYS A 190 19.14 0.11 2.92
C LYS A 190 17.63 0.08 3.17
N ILE A 191 17.01 1.24 3.34
CA ILE A 191 15.59 1.36 3.67
C ILE A 191 14.71 1.40 2.41
N ILE A 192 15.27 1.93 1.29
CA ILE A 192 14.53 2.13 0.04
C ILE A 192 15.18 1.37 -1.15
N PRO A 193 15.55 0.09 -1.00
CA PRO A 193 16.26 -0.64 -2.06
C PRO A 193 15.44 -0.76 -3.34
N ILE A 194 14.12 -0.97 -3.22
CA ILE A 194 13.21 -1.11 -4.37
C ILE A 194 13.17 0.21 -5.17
N LEU A 195 13.02 1.34 -4.49
CA LEU A 195 13.02 2.64 -5.17
C LEU A 195 14.34 2.92 -5.89
N ILE A 196 15.47 2.61 -5.24
CA ILE A 196 16.79 2.77 -5.86
C ILE A 196 16.93 1.83 -7.08
N GLY A 197 16.40 0.61 -6.99
CA GLY A 197 16.38 -0.33 -8.11
C GLY A 197 15.58 0.19 -9.29
N ILE A 198 14.37 0.72 -9.04
CA ILE A 198 13.52 1.32 -10.08
C ILE A 198 14.22 2.53 -10.73
N LEU A 199 14.68 3.48 -9.93
CA LEU A 199 15.34 4.69 -10.43
C LEU A 199 16.65 4.36 -11.16
N GLY A 200 17.42 3.40 -10.64
CA GLY A 200 18.67 2.94 -11.27
C GLY A 200 18.41 2.27 -12.62
N ALA A 201 17.42 1.36 -12.68
CA ALA A 201 17.05 0.74 -13.94
C ALA A 201 16.48 1.76 -14.95
N TYR A 202 15.70 2.73 -14.48
CA TYR A 202 15.18 3.81 -15.30
C TYR A 202 16.30 4.69 -15.86
N ALA A 203 17.31 5.02 -15.04
CA ALA A 203 18.50 5.74 -15.48
C ALA A 203 19.30 4.95 -16.53
N VAL A 204 19.48 3.65 -16.31
CA VAL A 204 20.14 2.77 -17.31
C VAL A 204 19.36 2.75 -18.61
N ALA A 205 18.03 2.60 -18.56
CA ALA A 205 17.18 2.63 -19.74
C ALA A 205 17.29 3.96 -20.49
N GLY A 206 17.27 5.09 -19.77
CA GLY A 206 17.47 6.42 -20.39
C GLY A 206 18.83 6.61 -21.05
N ILE A 207 19.90 6.15 -20.41
CA ILE A 207 21.26 6.27 -20.95
C ILE A 207 21.45 5.34 -22.16
N VAL A 208 21.06 4.06 -22.01
CA VAL A 208 21.27 3.03 -23.06
C VAL A 208 20.27 3.23 -24.19
N GLY A 209 19.00 3.45 -23.90
CA GLY A 209 17.97 3.62 -24.90
C GLY A 209 18.03 4.96 -25.60
N ASN A 210 17.89 6.05 -24.86
CA ASN A 210 17.81 7.38 -25.44
C ASN A 210 19.20 7.99 -25.74
N GLY A 211 20.23 7.61 -24.96
CA GLY A 211 21.61 8.11 -25.17
C GLY A 211 22.38 7.36 -26.25
N PHE A 212 22.35 6.03 -26.24
CA PHE A 212 23.05 5.18 -27.22
C PHE A 212 22.15 4.67 -28.35
N GLY A 213 20.85 4.97 -28.34
CA GLY A 213 19.91 4.61 -29.41
C GLY A 213 19.51 3.15 -29.46
N VAL A 214 19.57 2.42 -28.34
CA VAL A 214 19.15 1.03 -28.27
C VAL A 214 17.62 0.97 -28.06
N GLU A 215 16.86 0.69 -29.11
CA GLU A 215 15.38 0.74 -29.11
C GLU A 215 14.74 -0.08 -27.99
N SER A 216 15.28 -1.25 -27.64
CA SER A 216 14.74 -2.10 -26.57
C SER A 216 14.83 -1.49 -25.16
N PHE A 217 15.60 -0.42 -24.99
CA PHE A 217 15.74 0.34 -23.75
C PHE A 217 15.13 1.75 -23.84
N ALA A 218 14.64 2.15 -25.01
CA ALA A 218 14.13 3.51 -25.22
C ALA A 218 12.94 3.83 -24.30
N ILE A 219 12.99 5.01 -23.69
CA ILE A 219 11.92 5.54 -22.86
C ILE A 219 11.18 6.62 -23.66
N ASP A 220 9.88 6.46 -23.78
CA ASP A 220 8.99 7.47 -24.36
C ASP A 220 8.56 8.48 -23.28
N PHE A 221 8.96 9.74 -23.45
CA PHE A 221 8.59 10.85 -22.58
C PHE A 221 7.39 11.67 -23.10
N SER A 222 6.72 11.22 -24.16
CA SER A 222 5.58 11.95 -24.74
C SER A 222 4.47 12.15 -23.70
N SER A 223 4.08 11.10 -23.00
CA SER A 223 3.07 11.13 -21.96
C SER A 223 3.40 12.11 -20.81
N VAL A 224 4.68 12.28 -20.49
CA VAL A 224 5.12 13.24 -19.45
C VAL A 224 5.01 14.68 -19.96
N LYS A 225 5.32 14.91 -21.24
CA LYS A 225 5.24 16.24 -21.85
C LYS A 225 3.80 16.72 -22.04
N GLU A 226 2.87 15.78 -22.30
CA GLU A 226 1.45 16.05 -22.51
C GLU A 226 0.65 16.08 -21.21
N ALA A 227 1.23 15.62 -20.10
CA ALA A 227 0.57 15.59 -18.80
C ALA A 227 0.26 16.99 -18.29
N ALA A 228 -0.96 17.18 -17.80
CA ALA A 228 -1.37 18.44 -17.16
C ALA A 228 -0.60 18.65 -15.85
N TRP A 229 -0.05 19.85 -15.66
CA TRP A 229 0.67 20.22 -14.44
C TRP A 229 -0.21 20.25 -13.19
N VAL A 230 -1.50 20.55 -13.37
CA VAL A 230 -2.50 20.58 -12.29
C VAL A 230 -3.77 19.93 -12.82
N GLY A 231 -4.30 18.96 -12.07
CA GLY A 231 -5.55 18.27 -12.39
C GLY A 231 -6.21 17.74 -11.14
N LEU A 232 -7.53 17.51 -11.20
CA LEU A 232 -8.21 16.78 -10.14
C LEU A 232 -7.89 15.28 -10.28
N PRO A 233 -7.39 14.62 -9.24
CA PRO A 233 -6.99 13.22 -9.31
C PRO A 233 -8.17 12.24 -9.26
N ILE A 234 -9.41 12.73 -9.32
CA ILE A 234 -10.62 11.90 -9.31
C ILE A 234 -11.42 12.20 -10.57
N HIS A 235 -11.61 11.18 -11.40
CA HIS A 235 -12.46 11.25 -12.59
C HIS A 235 -13.84 10.67 -12.28
N TRP A 236 -14.90 11.44 -12.47
CA TRP A 236 -16.26 11.03 -12.13
C TRP A 236 -16.66 9.68 -12.75
N SER A 237 -16.32 9.48 -14.02
CA SER A 237 -16.58 8.23 -14.75
C SER A 237 -15.86 7.00 -14.19
N SER A 238 -14.75 7.19 -13.46
CA SER A 238 -14.00 6.10 -12.83
C SER A 238 -14.52 5.78 -11.42
N THR A 239 -15.37 6.64 -10.86
CA THR A 239 -15.99 6.39 -9.55
C THR A 239 -17.15 5.41 -9.69
N VAL A 240 -17.53 4.80 -8.56
CA VAL A 240 -18.74 3.97 -8.48
C VAL A 240 -19.99 4.76 -8.86
N PHE A 241 -20.05 6.05 -8.52
CA PHE A 241 -21.22 6.90 -8.74
C PHE A 241 -21.44 7.29 -10.20
N GLY A 242 -20.35 7.41 -10.98
CA GLY A 242 -20.41 7.83 -12.39
C GLY A 242 -20.18 6.70 -13.39
N GLY A 243 -19.59 5.57 -12.96
CA GLY A 243 -19.23 4.47 -13.86
C GLY A 243 -20.10 3.22 -13.76
N VAL A 244 -20.95 3.11 -12.71
CA VAL A 244 -21.76 1.92 -12.48
C VAL A 244 -23.21 2.17 -12.88
N HIS A 245 -23.67 1.49 -13.92
CA HIS A 245 -25.03 1.63 -14.46
C HIS A 245 -25.80 0.31 -14.50
N ASP A 246 -25.11 -0.84 -14.37
CA ASP A 246 -25.69 -2.18 -14.42
C ASP A 246 -25.58 -2.87 -13.07
N THR A 247 -26.73 -3.09 -12.43
CA THR A 247 -26.82 -3.75 -11.12
C THR A 247 -26.36 -5.22 -11.19
N GLY A 248 -26.59 -5.91 -12.30
CA GLY A 248 -26.19 -7.31 -12.46
C GLY A 248 -24.65 -7.46 -12.48
N LYS A 249 -23.98 -6.62 -13.27
CA LYS A 249 -22.50 -6.55 -13.29
C LYS A 249 -21.95 -6.18 -11.92
N ALA A 250 -22.59 -5.24 -11.19
CA ALA A 250 -22.17 -4.84 -9.85
C ALA A 250 -22.27 -5.99 -8.84
N VAL A 251 -23.38 -6.74 -8.83
CA VAL A 251 -23.56 -7.90 -7.95
C VAL A 251 -22.53 -8.98 -8.24
N THR A 252 -22.27 -9.26 -9.53
CA THR A 252 -21.24 -10.24 -9.94
C THR A 252 -19.85 -9.81 -9.43
N ALA A 253 -19.51 -8.53 -9.54
CA ALA A 253 -18.25 -7.99 -9.05
C ALA A 253 -18.13 -8.07 -7.52
N ILE A 254 -19.21 -7.80 -6.79
CA ILE A 254 -19.24 -7.95 -5.33
C ILE A 254 -18.97 -9.41 -4.95
N ILE A 255 -19.65 -10.37 -5.60
CA ILE A 255 -19.48 -11.80 -5.30
C ILE A 255 -18.03 -12.25 -5.59
N ALA A 256 -17.41 -11.72 -6.64
CA ALA A 256 -16.04 -12.08 -7.01
C ALA A 256 -14.97 -11.46 -6.08
N ILE A 257 -15.15 -10.22 -5.64
CA ILE A 257 -14.10 -9.44 -4.96
C ILE A 257 -14.30 -9.43 -3.43
N MET A 258 -15.51 -9.31 -2.94
CA MET A 258 -15.77 -9.17 -1.50
C MET A 258 -15.18 -10.29 -0.64
N PRO A 259 -15.17 -11.59 -1.04
CA PRO A 259 -14.55 -12.65 -0.25
C PRO A 259 -13.05 -12.50 -0.02
N ILE A 260 -12.33 -11.76 -0.89
CA ILE A 260 -10.89 -11.49 -0.76
C ILE A 260 -10.60 -10.73 0.54
N ALA A 261 -11.56 -9.95 1.03
CA ALA A 261 -11.45 -9.24 2.31
C ALA A 261 -11.12 -10.18 3.49
N LEU A 262 -11.52 -11.44 3.45
CA LEU A 262 -11.18 -12.39 4.51
C LEU A 262 -9.66 -12.62 4.60
N ALA A 263 -8.99 -12.70 3.45
CA ALA A 263 -7.54 -12.86 3.40
C ALA A 263 -6.82 -11.57 3.86
N THR A 264 -7.28 -10.41 3.39
CA THR A 264 -6.66 -9.13 3.75
C THR A 264 -6.93 -8.69 5.18
N MET A 265 -8.06 -9.10 5.79
CA MET A 265 -8.26 -8.94 7.23
C MET A 265 -7.26 -9.75 8.06
N MET A 266 -6.89 -10.95 7.60
CA MET A 266 -5.83 -11.75 8.26
C MET A 266 -4.46 -11.10 8.09
N GLU A 267 -4.15 -10.60 6.90
CA GLU A 267 -2.95 -9.81 6.61
C GLU A 267 -2.84 -8.62 7.56
N HIS A 268 -3.92 -7.82 7.67
CA HIS A 268 -3.99 -6.68 8.58
C HIS A 268 -3.70 -7.05 10.05
N VAL A 269 -4.26 -8.15 10.53
CA VAL A 269 -3.99 -8.65 11.89
C VAL A 269 -2.51 -8.98 12.06
N GLY A 270 -1.89 -9.62 11.07
CA GLY A 270 -0.47 -9.93 11.03
C GLY A 270 0.40 -8.68 11.06
N ASP A 271 0.06 -7.67 10.25
CA ASP A 271 0.77 -6.40 10.18
C ASP A 271 0.71 -5.64 11.51
N ILE A 272 -0.47 -5.54 12.14
CA ILE A 272 -0.61 -4.90 13.45
C ILE A 272 0.18 -5.64 14.53
N ALA A 273 0.25 -6.97 14.47
CA ALA A 273 1.10 -7.76 15.37
C ALA A 273 2.59 -7.48 15.12
N ALA A 274 3.03 -7.41 13.85
CA ALA A 274 4.40 -7.11 13.47
C ALA A 274 4.82 -5.68 13.88
N ILE A 275 3.95 -4.69 13.65
CA ILE A 275 4.16 -3.31 14.12
C ILE A 275 4.26 -3.28 15.65
N SER A 276 3.37 -3.98 16.35
CA SER A 276 3.38 -4.07 17.81
C SER A 276 4.69 -4.62 18.35
N ALA A 277 5.20 -5.71 17.74
CA ALA A 277 6.48 -6.31 18.11
C ALA A 277 7.67 -5.37 17.81
N THR A 278 7.62 -4.66 16.69
CA THR A 278 8.69 -3.73 16.27
C THR A 278 8.79 -2.51 17.18
N VAL A 279 7.64 -1.98 17.58
CA VAL A 279 7.54 -0.75 18.40
C VAL A 279 7.64 -1.07 19.90
N GLY A 280 7.34 -2.30 20.31
CA GLY A 280 7.29 -2.70 21.73
C GLY A 280 5.99 -2.27 22.43
N HIS A 281 4.93 -1.90 21.67
CA HIS A 281 3.63 -1.51 22.21
C HIS A 281 2.52 -2.40 21.61
N ASN A 282 1.62 -2.92 22.44
CA ASN A 282 0.57 -3.84 21.99
C ASN A 282 -0.63 -3.10 21.38
N TYR A 283 -0.58 -2.80 20.08
CA TYR A 283 -1.65 -2.13 19.35
C TYR A 283 -2.91 -3.01 19.14
N ILE A 284 -2.78 -4.32 19.33
CA ILE A 284 -3.91 -5.24 19.31
C ILE A 284 -4.88 -4.93 20.47
N ASN A 285 -4.33 -4.50 21.62
CA ASN A 285 -5.12 -4.14 22.81
C ASN A 285 -5.43 -2.64 22.88
N ASP A 286 -4.46 -1.76 22.57
CA ASP A 286 -4.60 -0.31 22.62
C ASP A 286 -4.01 0.32 21.34
N PRO A 287 -4.80 0.93 20.48
CA PRO A 287 -6.21 1.35 20.57
C PRO A 287 -7.22 0.22 20.38
N GLY A 288 -6.77 -1.00 20.11
CA GLY A 288 -7.57 -2.18 19.89
C GLY A 288 -7.75 -2.54 18.40
N LEU A 289 -7.70 -3.84 18.10
CA LEU A 289 -7.80 -4.37 16.74
C LEU A 289 -9.12 -3.96 16.04
N ASN A 290 -10.21 -3.78 16.79
CA ASN A 290 -11.47 -3.29 16.25
C ASN A 290 -11.34 -1.88 15.64
N ARG A 291 -10.46 -1.02 16.18
CA ARG A 291 -10.26 0.34 15.65
C ARG A 291 -9.35 0.34 14.43
N THR A 292 -8.32 -0.50 14.43
CA THR A 292 -7.42 -0.62 13.27
C THR A 292 -8.16 -1.22 12.08
N LEU A 293 -8.97 -2.27 12.27
CA LEU A 293 -9.84 -2.83 11.22
C LEU A 293 -10.90 -1.84 10.74
N LEU A 294 -11.49 -1.05 11.65
CA LEU A 294 -12.44 -0.01 11.27
C LEU A 294 -11.79 1.04 10.37
N GLY A 295 -10.60 1.50 10.74
CA GLY A 295 -9.85 2.49 9.96
C GLY A 295 -9.46 1.97 8.58
N ASP A 296 -8.96 0.74 8.49
CA ASP A 296 -8.56 0.08 7.24
C ASP A 296 -9.77 -0.19 6.34
N GLY A 297 -10.86 -0.73 6.90
CA GLY A 297 -12.09 -0.98 6.16
C GLY A 297 -12.74 0.29 5.59
N LEU A 298 -12.80 1.37 6.37
CA LEU A 298 -13.31 2.65 5.90
C LEU A 298 -12.41 3.26 4.81
N ALA A 299 -11.08 3.15 4.96
CA ALA A 299 -10.13 3.60 3.94
C ALA A 299 -10.32 2.82 2.63
N THR A 300 -10.48 1.50 2.71
CA THR A 300 -10.77 0.64 1.56
C THR A 300 -12.12 0.96 0.91
N THR A 301 -13.18 1.15 1.73
CA THR A 301 -14.50 1.54 1.23
C THR A 301 -14.45 2.88 0.51
N MET A 302 -13.82 3.87 1.11
CA MET A 302 -13.67 5.21 0.51
C MET A 302 -12.89 5.13 -0.80
N ALA A 303 -11.78 4.40 -0.84
CA ALA A 303 -10.98 4.24 -2.04
C ALA A 303 -11.78 3.58 -3.17
N GLY A 304 -12.48 2.48 -2.88
CA GLY A 304 -13.35 1.82 -3.85
C GLY A 304 -14.44 2.73 -4.38
N LEU A 305 -15.16 3.46 -3.53
CA LEU A 305 -16.22 4.38 -3.96
C LEU A 305 -15.72 5.48 -4.89
N LEU A 306 -14.48 5.95 -4.71
CA LEU A 306 -13.87 7.02 -5.47
C LEU A 306 -13.00 6.55 -6.65
N GLY A 307 -13.06 5.26 -7.00
CA GLY A 307 -12.36 4.70 -8.16
C GLY A 307 -10.89 4.34 -7.91
N GLY A 308 -10.48 4.25 -6.66
CA GLY A 308 -9.16 3.77 -6.26
C GLY A 308 -9.14 2.28 -5.90
N PRO A 309 -7.95 1.69 -5.77
CA PRO A 309 -7.79 0.31 -5.30
C PRO A 309 -8.09 0.19 -3.81
N ALA A 310 -8.30 -1.07 -3.36
CA ALA A 310 -8.37 -1.36 -1.93
C ALA A 310 -7.12 -0.87 -1.21
N ASN A 311 -7.29 -0.27 -0.05
CA ASN A 311 -6.19 0.07 0.84
C ASN A 311 -5.88 -1.11 1.79
N THR A 312 -4.64 -1.21 2.22
CA THR A 312 -4.20 -2.14 3.26
C THR A 312 -3.00 -1.56 4.00
N THR A 313 -2.74 -2.04 5.20
CA THR A 313 -1.51 -1.70 5.94
C THR A 313 -0.28 -2.26 5.23
N TYR A 314 0.83 -1.50 5.23
CA TYR A 314 2.06 -1.89 4.52
C TYR A 314 3.13 -2.41 5.47
N GLY A 315 3.50 -3.68 5.26
CA GLY A 315 4.60 -4.34 5.96
C GLY A 315 5.97 -3.70 5.68
N GLU A 316 6.18 -3.13 4.48
CA GLU A 316 7.40 -2.41 4.08
C GLU A 316 7.68 -1.24 5.03
N ASN A 317 6.65 -0.51 5.43
CA ASN A 317 6.78 0.61 6.36
C ASN A 317 7.14 0.14 7.77
N THR A 318 6.75 -1.08 8.17
CA THR A 318 7.21 -1.71 9.42
C THR A 318 8.72 -1.92 9.40
N GLY A 319 9.30 -2.29 8.25
CA GLY A 319 10.76 -2.33 8.06
C GLY A 319 11.44 -0.98 8.28
N VAL A 320 10.82 0.11 7.79
CA VAL A 320 11.31 1.48 8.03
C VAL A 320 11.24 1.86 9.51
N LEU A 321 10.14 1.50 10.19
CA LEU A 321 9.99 1.70 11.65
C LEU A 321 11.11 0.99 12.42
N ALA A 322 11.40 -0.27 12.08
CA ALA A 322 12.45 -1.06 12.71
C ALA A 322 13.84 -0.42 12.58
N LEU A 323 14.13 0.19 11.41
CA LEU A 323 15.42 0.81 11.13
C LEU A 323 15.54 2.23 11.68
N SER A 324 14.47 3.03 11.56
CA SER A 324 14.44 4.43 12.03
C SER A 324 14.20 4.54 13.53
N LYS A 325 13.63 3.50 14.15
CA LYS A 325 13.15 3.49 15.55
C LYS A 325 12.17 4.61 15.89
N ILE A 326 11.50 5.17 14.89
CA ILE A 326 10.50 6.21 15.07
C ILE A 326 9.15 5.53 15.18
N CYS A 327 8.66 5.42 16.40
CA CYS A 327 7.47 4.67 16.73
C CYS A 327 6.17 5.43 16.49
N LEU A 328 6.24 6.78 16.36
CA LEU A 328 5.05 7.62 16.13
C LEU A 328 5.43 8.91 15.39
N LEU A 329 4.83 9.13 14.21
CA LEU A 329 5.01 10.34 13.41
C LEU A 329 4.11 11.52 13.88
N TYR A 330 3.04 11.24 14.64
CA TYR A 330 1.96 12.19 14.88
C TYR A 330 1.33 12.13 16.28
N THR A 331 2.05 11.90 17.39
CA THR A 331 1.38 11.96 18.68
C THR A 331 1.56 13.27 19.43
N SER A 332 0.43 13.84 19.85
CA SER A 332 0.37 14.63 21.08
C SER A 332 0.61 13.69 22.25
N PRO A 333 1.49 14.03 23.20
CA PRO A 333 1.60 13.27 24.43
C PRO A 333 0.22 13.23 25.10
N SER A 334 -0.26 12.03 25.40
CA SER A 334 -1.44 11.88 26.25
C SER A 334 -1.07 12.39 27.65
N PRO A 335 -1.97 13.09 28.35
CA PRO A 335 -1.71 13.49 29.73
C PRO A 335 -1.34 12.32 30.67
N ARG A 336 -1.64 11.08 30.27
CA ARG A 336 -1.26 9.86 31.03
C ARG A 336 0.20 9.43 30.83
N ASP A 337 0.85 9.85 29.75
CA ASP A 337 2.25 9.47 29.49
C ASP A 337 3.23 10.34 30.30
N VAL A 338 2.73 11.38 30.95
CA VAL A 338 3.50 12.31 31.78
C VAL A 338 3.50 11.89 33.27
N GLU A 339 2.57 11.02 33.68
CA GLU A 339 2.44 10.58 35.08
C GLU A 339 3.24 9.29 35.40
N GLU A 340 3.80 8.60 34.39
CA GLU A 340 4.60 7.38 34.60
C GLU A 340 6.12 7.56 34.34
N SER A 341 6.62 8.81 34.30
CA SER A 341 8.05 9.07 34.10
C SER A 341 8.73 9.62 35.40
#